data_077481df01ca3ad4c598cae008860774
#
_entry.id   077481df01ca3ad4c598cae008860774
#
_cell.length_a   1.000
_cell.length_b   1.000
_cell.length_c   1.000
_cell.angle_alpha   90.00
_cell.angle_beta   90.00
_cell.angle_gamma   90.00
#
_symmetry.space_group_name_H-M   'P 1'
#
loop_
_entity.id
_entity.type
_entity.pdbx_description
1 polymer ?
#
loop_
_entity_poly.entity_id
_entity_poly.type
_entity_poly.pdbx_seq_one_letter_code
_entity_poly.pdbx_strand_id
1 'polypeptide(L)'
;MSTEAWIGAVGVLLCGALLTAVLRPQRPELAMGLSLMAGVLVVGLLLRQLTPLLTTLRRMAVIGGVGEGSLSVVFRAAGVCLLTQWTADTCRDVGETALAGKAELTGRLVMLLLSLPLYEQILTLVVNAVNGQAVTG
;
A
#
# COMPACT_ATOMS: atom_id res chain seq x y z
N MET A 1 -18.01 6.13 7.48
CA MET A 1 -16.65 6.42 8.02
C MET A 1 -16.84 7.40 9.16
N SER A 2 -16.70 6.93 10.36
CA SER A 2 -16.87 7.77 11.54
C SER A 2 -15.63 8.64 11.72
N THR A 3 -15.83 9.93 11.68
CA THR A 3 -14.83 10.96 12.00
C THR A 3 -14.12 10.69 13.32
N GLU A 4 -14.78 9.99 14.23
CA GLU A 4 -14.24 9.60 15.54
C GLU A 4 -13.06 8.64 15.46
N ALA A 5 -13.08 7.70 14.51
CA ALA A 5 -11.96 6.79 14.32
C ALA A 5 -10.69 7.51 13.82
N TRP A 6 -10.85 8.55 13.02
CA TRP A 6 -9.74 9.40 12.56
C TRP A 6 -9.14 10.23 13.70
N ILE A 7 -9.99 10.81 14.52
CA ILE A 7 -9.56 11.59 15.70
C ILE A 7 -8.82 10.67 16.67
N GLY A 8 -9.31 9.46 16.89
CA GLY A 8 -8.64 8.46 17.73
C GLY A 8 -7.27 8.06 17.19
N ALA A 9 -7.16 7.78 15.88
CA ALA A 9 -5.89 7.44 15.24
C ALA A 9 -4.86 8.57 15.33
N VAL A 10 -5.27 9.81 15.08
CA VAL A 10 -4.42 11.00 15.22
C VAL A 10 -4.00 11.21 16.67
N GLY A 11 -4.90 11.00 17.63
CA GLY A 11 -4.61 11.10 19.06
C GLY A 11 -3.55 10.07 19.50
N VAL A 12 -3.68 8.83 19.07
CA VAL A 12 -2.70 7.76 19.36
C VAL A 12 -1.33 8.08 18.75
N LEU A 13 -1.31 8.59 17.51
CA LEU A 13 -0.07 9.02 16.84
C LEU A 13 0.61 10.17 17.58
N LEU A 14 -0.14 11.19 17.99
CA LEU A 14 0.39 12.32 18.74
C LEU A 14 0.93 11.89 20.11
N CYS A 15 0.18 11.08 20.84
CA CYS A 15 0.65 10.55 22.13
C CYS A 15 1.90 9.67 21.96
N GLY A 16 1.94 8.82 20.95
CA GLY A 16 3.10 7.99 20.61
C GLY A 16 4.32 8.83 20.26
N ALA A 17 4.15 9.87 19.45
CA ALA A 17 5.23 10.80 19.07
C ALA A 17 5.79 11.57 20.27
N LEU A 18 4.90 12.08 21.14
CA LEU A 18 5.32 12.79 22.37
C LEU A 18 6.04 11.87 23.34
N LEU A 19 5.55 10.65 23.57
CA LEU A 19 6.21 9.66 24.39
C LEU A 19 7.60 9.28 23.83
N THR A 20 7.69 9.06 22.54
CA THR A 20 8.97 8.75 21.87
C THR A 20 9.95 9.92 22.00
N ALA A 21 9.47 11.16 21.83
CA ALA A 21 10.30 12.36 21.98
C ALA A 21 10.85 12.53 23.41
N VAL A 22 10.05 12.21 24.42
CA VAL A 22 10.46 12.29 25.85
C VAL A 22 11.41 11.15 26.23
N LEU A 23 11.24 9.96 25.67
CA LEU A 23 12.10 8.81 25.96
C LEU A 23 13.44 8.83 25.22
N ARG A 24 13.49 9.50 24.08
CA ARG A 24 14.69 9.55 23.21
C ARG A 24 15.98 9.97 23.93
N PRO A 25 15.98 11.01 24.82
CA PRO A 25 17.20 11.40 25.55
C PRO A 25 17.59 10.46 26.68
N GLN A 26 16.67 9.63 27.18
CA GLN A 26 16.93 8.77 28.34
C GLN A 26 17.34 7.35 27.95
N ARG A 27 16.67 6.76 26.97
CA ARG A 27 16.97 5.40 26.48
C ARG A 27 16.58 5.27 25.02
N PRO A 28 17.51 5.49 24.07
CA PRO A 28 17.21 5.45 22.63
C PRO A 28 16.72 4.09 22.13
N GLU A 29 17.16 2.99 22.77
CA GLU A 29 16.74 1.63 22.42
C GLU A 29 15.24 1.40 22.67
N LEU A 30 14.73 1.90 23.80
CA LEU A 30 13.31 1.80 24.15
C LEU A 30 12.44 2.72 23.29
N ALA A 31 12.94 3.90 22.94
CA ALA A 31 12.26 4.84 22.08
C ALA A 31 12.05 4.27 20.67
N MET A 32 13.05 3.54 20.14
CA MET A 32 12.98 2.87 18.85
C MET A 32 11.93 1.75 18.85
N GLY A 33 11.94 0.90 19.90
CA GLY A 33 10.94 -0.16 20.06
C GLY A 33 9.51 0.39 20.20
N LEU A 34 9.32 1.46 20.94
CA LEU A 34 8.03 2.11 21.14
C LEU A 34 7.49 2.72 19.82
N SER A 35 8.36 3.35 19.04
CA SER A 35 8.02 3.91 17.72
C SER A 35 7.56 2.83 16.75
N LEU A 36 8.26 1.69 16.70
CA LEU A 36 7.88 0.54 15.88
C LEU A 36 6.53 -0.05 16.31
N MET A 37 6.33 -0.24 17.62
CA MET A 37 5.05 -0.73 18.17
C MET A 37 3.88 0.20 17.84
N ALA A 38 4.07 1.50 17.99
CA ALA A 38 3.06 2.50 17.63
C ALA A 38 2.75 2.47 16.13
N GLY A 39 3.77 2.33 15.27
CA GLY A 39 3.60 2.19 13.83
C GLY A 39 2.78 0.95 13.46
N VAL A 40 3.09 -0.21 14.05
CA VAL A 40 2.33 -1.46 13.82
C VAL A 40 0.88 -1.32 14.25
N LEU A 41 0.61 -0.71 15.40
CA LEU A 41 -0.76 -0.46 15.88
C LEU A 41 -1.55 0.42 14.93
N VAL A 42 -0.96 1.52 14.46
CA VAL A 42 -1.62 2.44 13.52
C VAL A 42 -1.89 1.76 12.19
N VAL A 43 -0.93 1.02 11.64
CA VAL A 43 -1.13 0.24 10.40
C VAL A 43 -2.24 -0.80 10.58
N GLY A 44 -2.28 -1.49 11.72
CA GLY A 44 -3.36 -2.44 12.03
C GLY A 44 -4.74 -1.79 12.06
N LEU A 45 -4.86 -0.59 12.65
CA LEU A 45 -6.10 0.19 12.65
C LEU A 45 -6.50 0.65 11.24
N LEU A 46 -5.55 1.10 10.42
CA LEU A 46 -5.78 1.50 9.05
C LEU A 46 -6.23 0.32 8.17
N LEU A 47 -5.64 -0.86 8.34
CA LEU A 47 -6.04 -2.07 7.62
C LEU A 47 -7.49 -2.47 7.92
N ARG A 48 -7.95 -2.31 9.16
CA ARG A 48 -9.37 -2.53 9.52
C ARG A 48 -10.32 -1.56 8.83
N GLN A 49 -9.88 -0.31 8.61
CA GLN A 49 -10.65 0.70 7.89
C GLN A 49 -10.63 0.49 6.37
N LEU A 50 -9.65 -0.25 5.86
CA LEU A 50 -9.51 -0.51 4.42
C LEU A 50 -10.58 -1.48 3.90
N THR A 51 -11.07 -2.39 4.75
CA THR A 51 -12.07 -3.40 4.37
C THR A 51 -13.36 -2.81 3.77
N PRO A 52 -14.03 -1.82 4.37
CA PRO A 52 -15.23 -1.21 3.78
C PRO A 52 -14.93 -0.43 2.50
N LEU A 53 -13.73 0.16 2.38
CA LEU A 53 -13.29 0.83 1.16
C LEU A 53 -13.17 -0.17 0.00
N LEU A 54 -12.57 -1.33 0.27
CA LEU A 54 -12.40 -2.41 -0.70
C LEU A 54 -13.74 -2.95 -1.21
N THR A 55 -14.73 -3.10 -0.32
CA THR A 55 -16.07 -3.57 -0.72
C THR A 55 -16.80 -2.54 -1.57
N THR A 56 -16.67 -1.27 -1.28
CA THR A 56 -17.27 -0.18 -2.07
C THR A 56 -16.62 -0.10 -3.45
N LEU A 57 -15.29 -0.18 -3.53
CA LEU A 57 -14.56 -0.19 -4.80
C LEU A 57 -14.90 -1.41 -5.67
N ARG A 58 -15.04 -2.59 -5.06
CA ARG A 58 -15.52 -3.78 -5.79
C ARG A 58 -16.92 -3.58 -6.38
N ARG A 59 -17.84 -3.00 -5.62
CA ARG A 59 -19.19 -2.68 -6.13
C ARG A 59 -19.12 -1.74 -7.33
N MET A 60 -18.32 -0.68 -7.24
CA MET A 60 -18.15 0.28 -8.33
C MET A 60 -17.54 -0.36 -9.59
N ALA A 61 -16.57 -1.25 -9.41
CA ALA A 61 -15.94 -1.96 -10.53
C ALA A 61 -16.92 -2.90 -11.24
N VAL A 62 -17.75 -3.62 -10.49
CA VAL A 62 -18.79 -4.50 -11.07
C VAL A 62 -19.81 -3.68 -11.86
N ILE A 63 -20.23 -2.52 -11.36
CA ILE A 63 -21.16 -1.61 -12.05
C ILE A 63 -20.49 -1.00 -13.30
N GLY A 64 -19.19 -0.69 -13.24
CA GLY A 64 -18.41 -0.12 -14.34
C GLY A 64 -17.94 -1.13 -15.40
N GLY A 65 -18.28 -2.43 -15.27
CA GLY A 65 -17.87 -3.46 -16.22
C GLY A 65 -16.35 -3.77 -16.18
N VAL A 66 -15.65 -3.31 -15.15
CA VAL A 66 -14.22 -3.61 -14.97
C VAL A 66 -14.09 -5.05 -14.46
N GLY A 67 -13.38 -5.89 -15.21
CA GLY A 67 -13.17 -7.30 -14.85
C GLY A 67 -12.51 -7.43 -13.45
N GLU A 68 -12.99 -8.40 -12.68
CA GLU A 68 -12.46 -8.67 -11.32
C GLU A 68 -10.94 -8.90 -11.29
N GLY A 69 -10.37 -9.40 -12.39
CA GLY A 69 -8.93 -9.61 -12.53
C GLY A 69 -8.13 -8.31 -12.48
N SER A 70 -8.56 -7.27 -13.16
CA SER A 70 -7.87 -5.97 -13.20
C SER A 70 -7.89 -5.28 -11.83
N LEU A 71 -9.01 -5.37 -11.12
CA LEU A 71 -9.15 -4.82 -9.78
C LEU A 71 -8.22 -5.52 -8.77
N SER A 72 -8.12 -6.84 -8.86
CA SER A 72 -7.21 -7.64 -8.03
C SER A 72 -5.75 -7.22 -8.19
N VAL A 73 -5.32 -6.92 -9.42
CA VAL A 73 -3.95 -6.45 -9.70
C VAL A 73 -3.70 -5.09 -9.07
N VAL A 74 -4.65 -4.16 -9.17
CA VAL A 74 -4.54 -2.82 -8.55
C VAL A 74 -4.41 -2.93 -7.03
N PHE A 75 -5.19 -3.79 -6.39
CA PHE A 75 -5.08 -4.01 -4.93
C PHE A 75 -3.76 -4.63 -4.52
N ARG A 76 -3.26 -5.60 -5.27
CA ARG A 76 -1.94 -6.19 -5.02
C ARG A 76 -0.84 -5.15 -5.19
N ALA A 77 -0.92 -4.32 -6.22
CA ALA A 77 0.03 -3.24 -6.45
C ALA A 77 0.02 -2.22 -5.30
N ALA A 78 -1.15 -1.78 -4.86
CA ALA A 78 -1.29 -0.87 -3.72
C ALA A 78 -0.70 -1.49 -2.42
N GLY A 79 -0.96 -2.77 -2.16
CA GLY A 79 -0.38 -3.49 -1.03
C GLY A 79 1.14 -3.55 -1.07
N VAL A 80 1.72 -3.86 -2.22
CA VAL A 80 3.18 -3.86 -2.42
C VAL A 80 3.77 -2.48 -2.21
N CYS A 81 3.14 -1.42 -2.73
CA CYS A 81 3.57 -0.04 -2.51
C CYS A 81 3.61 0.30 -1.02
N LEU A 82 2.54 0.04 -0.29
CA LEU A 82 2.45 0.32 1.15
C LEU A 82 3.51 -0.44 1.95
N LEU A 83 3.67 -1.73 1.71
CA LEU A 83 4.65 -2.56 2.39
C LEU A 83 6.09 -2.09 2.09
N THR A 84 6.36 -1.76 0.83
CA THR A 84 7.68 -1.26 0.40
C THR A 84 8.01 0.06 1.08
N GLN A 85 7.06 1.00 1.07
CA GLN A 85 7.21 2.31 1.72
C GLN A 85 7.47 2.14 3.21
N TRP A 86 6.66 1.35 3.88
CA TRP A 86 6.80 1.12 5.31
C TRP A 86 8.12 0.44 5.68
N THR A 87 8.55 -0.55 4.88
CA THR A 87 9.85 -1.21 5.07
C THR A 87 11.01 -0.22 4.88
N ALA A 88 10.96 0.61 3.83
CA ALA A 88 11.98 1.60 3.57
C ALA A 88 12.05 2.65 4.68
N ASP A 89 10.92 3.14 5.16
CA ASP A 89 10.85 4.13 6.23
C ASP A 89 11.37 3.54 7.54
N THR A 90 11.00 2.30 7.88
CA THR A 90 11.53 1.59 9.05
C THR A 90 13.06 1.42 8.98
N CYS A 91 13.59 1.07 7.81
CA CYS A 91 15.05 0.97 7.62
C CYS A 91 15.75 2.32 7.79
N ARG A 92 15.14 3.42 7.32
CA ARG A 92 15.68 4.77 7.52
C ARG A 92 15.66 5.18 8.99
N ASP A 93 14.61 4.86 9.72
CA ASP A 93 14.46 5.19 11.14
C ASP A 93 15.52 4.49 12.01
N VAL A 94 15.91 3.28 11.61
CA VAL A 94 17.00 2.51 12.25
C VAL A 94 18.40 3.02 11.84
N GLY A 95 18.47 3.91 10.83
CA GLY A 95 19.73 4.43 10.31
C GLY A 95 20.34 3.65 9.15
N GLU A 96 19.67 2.57 8.70
CA GLU A 96 20.12 1.69 7.62
C GLU A 96 19.59 2.17 6.25
N THR A 97 20.10 3.30 5.80
CA THR A 97 19.69 3.92 4.52
C THR A 97 19.98 3.05 3.30
N ALA A 98 21.05 2.24 3.34
CA ALA A 98 21.39 1.31 2.27
C ALA A 98 20.36 0.21 2.09
N LEU A 99 19.80 -0.31 3.20
CA LEU A 99 18.71 -1.29 3.18
C LEU A 99 17.40 -0.67 2.68
N ALA A 100 17.12 0.57 3.08
CA ALA A 100 15.95 1.31 2.59
C ALA A 100 15.94 1.44 1.07
N GLY A 101 17.07 1.78 0.45
CA GLY A 101 17.22 1.84 -1.00
C GLY A 101 17.00 0.49 -1.69
N LYS A 102 17.45 -0.60 -1.09
CA LYS A 102 17.20 -1.96 -1.59
C LYS A 102 15.73 -2.38 -1.48
N ALA A 103 15.06 -1.99 -0.39
CA ALA A 103 13.62 -2.22 -0.22
C ALA A 103 12.82 -1.51 -1.31
N GLU A 104 13.14 -0.26 -1.62
CA GLU A 104 12.51 0.49 -2.72
C GLU A 104 12.74 -0.16 -4.09
N LEU A 105 13.96 -0.61 -4.37
CA LEU A 105 14.27 -1.33 -5.62
C LEU A 105 13.46 -2.62 -5.75
N THR A 106 13.36 -3.39 -4.67
CA THR A 106 12.56 -4.62 -4.63
C THR A 106 11.09 -4.31 -4.92
N GLY A 107 10.54 -3.28 -4.29
CA GLY A 107 9.16 -2.85 -4.55
C GLY A 107 8.92 -2.47 -6.01
N ARG A 108 9.83 -1.72 -6.62
CA ARG A 108 9.75 -1.35 -8.05
C ARG A 108 9.78 -2.58 -8.96
N LEU A 109 10.65 -3.57 -8.68
CA LEU A 109 10.69 -4.82 -9.44
C LEU A 109 9.40 -5.62 -9.31
N VAL A 110 8.84 -5.73 -8.12
CA VAL A 110 7.57 -6.41 -7.90
C VAL A 110 6.42 -5.70 -8.63
N MET A 111 6.42 -4.37 -8.65
CA MET A 111 5.44 -3.59 -9.41
C MET A 111 5.53 -3.85 -10.91
N LEU A 112 6.75 -3.92 -11.46
CA LEU A 112 6.96 -4.30 -12.86
C LEU A 112 6.42 -5.70 -13.17
N LEU A 113 6.70 -6.67 -12.30
CA LEU A 113 6.19 -8.03 -12.44
C LEU A 113 4.65 -8.10 -12.38
N LEU A 114 4.03 -7.31 -11.51
CA LEU A 114 2.57 -7.21 -11.42
C LEU A 114 1.93 -6.52 -12.62
N SER A 115 2.66 -5.66 -13.31
CA SER A 115 2.17 -4.98 -14.52
C SER A 115 2.18 -5.85 -15.77
N LEU A 116 3.02 -6.90 -15.81
CA LEU A 116 3.12 -7.80 -16.98
C LEU A 116 1.79 -8.42 -17.41
N PRO A 117 0.98 -9.02 -16.52
CA PRO A 117 -0.31 -9.59 -16.93
C PRO A 117 -1.29 -8.53 -17.44
N LEU A 118 -1.18 -7.27 -17.02
CA LEU A 118 -1.97 -6.17 -17.57
C LEU A 118 -1.57 -5.85 -19.00
N TYR A 119 -0.28 -5.88 -19.32
CA TYR A 119 0.21 -5.71 -20.69
C TYR A 119 -0.28 -6.80 -21.63
N GLU A 120 -0.28 -8.05 -21.18
CA GLU A 120 -0.83 -9.19 -21.97
C GLU A 120 -2.32 -9.00 -22.26
N GLN A 121 -3.10 -8.54 -21.30
CA GLN A 121 -4.52 -8.27 -21.48
C GLN A 121 -4.76 -7.14 -22.48
N ILE A 122 -3.99 -6.07 -22.42
CA ILE A 122 -4.08 -4.93 -23.37
C ILE A 122 -3.69 -5.40 -24.76
N LEU A 123 -2.61 -6.16 -24.92
CA LEU A 123 -2.18 -6.70 -26.21
C LEU A 123 -3.25 -7.59 -26.84
N THR A 124 -3.84 -8.46 -26.06
CA THR A 124 -4.93 -9.35 -26.54
C THR A 124 -6.14 -8.56 -26.99
N LEU A 125 -6.52 -7.50 -26.27
CA LEU A 125 -7.61 -6.62 -26.65
C LEU A 125 -7.31 -5.86 -27.96
N VAL A 126 -6.11 -5.34 -28.09
CA VAL A 126 -5.68 -4.62 -29.31
C VAL A 126 -5.64 -5.58 -30.52
N VAL A 127 -5.07 -6.77 -30.38
CA VAL A 127 -5.01 -7.77 -31.44
C VAL A 127 -6.42 -8.20 -31.87
N ASN A 128 -7.31 -8.43 -30.93
CA ASN A 128 -8.70 -8.79 -31.22
C ASN A 128 -9.46 -7.64 -31.92
N ALA A 129 -9.22 -6.39 -31.49
CA ALA A 129 -9.81 -5.22 -32.14
C ALA A 129 -9.32 -5.04 -33.58
N VAL A 130 -8.02 -5.24 -33.82
CA VAL A 130 -7.44 -5.18 -35.18
C VAL A 130 -7.94 -6.32 -36.06
N ASN A 131 -7.99 -7.55 -35.56
CA ASN A 131 -8.51 -8.69 -36.30
C ASN A 131 -10.02 -8.59 -36.56
N GLY A 132 -10.79 -8.03 -35.60
CA GLY A 132 -12.23 -7.78 -35.78
C GLY A 132 -12.53 -6.73 -36.86
N GLN A 133 -11.65 -5.76 -37.06
CA GLN A 133 -11.78 -4.78 -38.16
C GLN A 133 -11.33 -5.34 -39.51
N ALA A 134 -10.45 -6.33 -39.53
CA ALA A 134 -10.03 -6.97 -40.79
C ALA A 134 -11.11 -7.89 -41.38
N VAL A 135 -12.09 -8.32 -40.60
CA VAL A 135 -13.20 -9.20 -41.07
C VAL A 135 -14.41 -8.39 -41.59
N THR A 136 -14.50 -7.10 -41.29
CA THR A 136 -15.61 -6.21 -41.71
C THR A 136 -15.25 -5.26 -42.86
N GLY A 137 -14.11 -5.50 -43.51
CA GLY A 137 -13.64 -4.73 -44.67
C GLY A 137 -13.72 -5.58 -46.00
#